data_8b18879400f527d0172e71e658d3f72e
#
_entry.id   8b18879400f527d0172e71e658d3f72e
#
_cell.length_a   1.000
_cell.length_b   1.000
_cell.length_c   1.000
_cell.angle_alpha   90.00
_cell.angle_beta   90.00
_cell.angle_gamma   90.00
#
_symmetry.space_group_name_H-M   'P 1'
#
loop_
_entity.id
_entity.type
_entity.pdbx_description
1 polymer ?
#
loop_
_entity_poly.entity_id
_entity_poly.type
_entity_poly.pdbx_seq_one_letter_code
_entity_poly.pdbx_strand_id
1 'polypeptide(L)'
;MKTRFLENEYWYGGAVYEGYRQPAGEDSDITWDFRENPTNNQIMPLFVSSKGRYIWSESGFQISFQKGKIQAEGPDSIILEEGYGTLKGAYRAAMQKYFPFHEIHLSDMFFRRPVYNSWIELTYYQTQENILKYAEEILNHGFPPGVLMIDDGWSPYYGR
;
A
#
# COMPACT_ATOMS: atom_id res chain seq x y z
N MET A 1 -21.59 -6.46 -4.25
CA MET A 1 -21.13 -7.86 -4.25
C MET A 1 -21.45 -8.50 -2.91
N LYS A 2 -21.85 -9.79 -2.88
CA LYS A 2 -22.08 -10.54 -1.63
C LYS A 2 -21.55 -11.96 -1.77
N THR A 3 -20.83 -12.44 -0.76
CA THR A 3 -20.33 -13.82 -0.69
C THR A 3 -20.25 -14.27 0.77
N ARG A 4 -19.81 -15.52 1.00
CA ARG A 4 -19.58 -16.07 2.33
C ARG A 4 -18.09 -16.43 2.48
N PHE A 5 -17.64 -16.52 3.72
CA PHE A 5 -16.37 -17.14 4.00
C PHE A 5 -16.35 -18.62 3.57
N LEU A 6 -15.21 -19.06 3.10
CA LEU A 6 -14.89 -20.49 3.02
C LEU A 6 -14.39 -20.98 4.39
N GLU A 7 -14.39 -22.27 4.59
CA GLU A 7 -13.87 -22.86 5.83
C GLU A 7 -12.42 -22.45 6.09
N ASN A 8 -12.14 -21.92 7.28
CA ASN A 8 -10.82 -21.44 7.70
C ASN A 8 -10.22 -20.40 6.73
N GLU A 9 -11.02 -19.49 6.23
CA GLU A 9 -10.59 -18.41 5.35
C GLU A 9 -10.32 -17.12 6.12
N TYR A 10 -9.25 -16.46 5.72
CA TYR A 10 -8.83 -15.16 6.24
C TYR A 10 -8.56 -14.18 5.10
N TRP A 11 -8.97 -12.93 5.29
CA TRP A 11 -8.85 -11.87 4.30
C TRP A 11 -7.93 -10.75 4.77
N TYR A 12 -7.11 -10.24 3.84
CA TYR A 12 -6.12 -9.19 4.04
C TYR A 12 -6.30 -8.11 2.97
N GLY A 13 -6.12 -6.83 3.32
CA GLY A 13 -6.16 -5.75 2.33
C GLY A 13 -6.72 -4.45 2.88
N GLY A 14 -6.99 -3.51 1.98
CA GLY A 14 -7.56 -2.22 2.30
C GLY A 14 -6.54 -1.20 2.77
N ALA A 15 -6.66 -0.66 3.97
CA ALA A 15 -5.80 0.41 4.49
C ALA A 15 -4.64 -0.13 5.32
N VAL A 16 -3.46 0.45 5.13
CA VAL A 16 -2.28 0.18 5.97
C VAL A 16 -2.57 0.49 7.44
N TYR A 17 -3.26 1.58 7.71
CA TYR A 17 -3.65 1.98 9.07
C TYR A 17 -4.49 0.92 9.80
N GLU A 18 -5.30 0.15 9.08
CA GLU A 18 -6.18 -0.89 9.64
C GLU A 18 -5.48 -2.25 9.80
N GLY A 19 -4.17 -2.33 9.59
CA GLY A 19 -3.40 -3.58 9.68
C GLY A 19 -3.55 -4.32 11.01
N TYR A 20 -3.75 -3.61 12.12
CA TYR A 20 -3.94 -4.20 13.45
C TYR A 20 -5.27 -4.98 13.60
N ARG A 21 -6.24 -4.76 12.69
CA ARG A 21 -7.52 -5.46 12.63
C ARG A 21 -7.54 -6.61 11.64
N GLN A 22 -6.42 -6.93 11.04
CA GLN A 22 -6.27 -8.00 10.06
C GLN A 22 -5.58 -9.23 10.68
N PRO A 23 -5.88 -10.41 10.17
CA PRO A 23 -6.83 -10.72 9.09
C PRO A 23 -8.29 -10.68 9.53
N ALA A 24 -9.20 -10.41 8.58
CA ALA A 24 -10.62 -10.61 8.79
C ALA A 24 -10.98 -12.09 8.60
N GLY A 25 -11.58 -12.70 9.60
CA GLY A 25 -12.06 -14.10 9.60
C GLY A 25 -13.57 -14.19 9.72
N GLU A 26 -14.09 -15.41 9.80
CA GLU A 26 -15.54 -15.69 9.86
C GLU A 26 -16.24 -15.01 11.05
N ASP A 27 -15.56 -14.93 12.21
CA ASP A 27 -16.07 -14.32 13.44
C ASP A 27 -15.85 -12.80 13.50
N SER A 28 -15.29 -12.20 12.46
CA SER A 28 -15.05 -10.76 12.44
C SER A 28 -16.35 -9.98 12.40
N ASP A 29 -16.34 -8.82 13.06
CA ASP A 29 -17.37 -7.78 12.97
C ASP A 29 -16.68 -6.47 12.58
N ILE A 30 -16.40 -6.33 11.29
CA ILE A 30 -15.60 -5.24 10.74
C ILE A 30 -16.33 -4.66 9.54
N THR A 31 -16.41 -3.33 9.50
CA THR A 31 -16.81 -2.58 8.30
C THR A 31 -15.79 -1.51 8.04
N TRP A 32 -15.30 -1.45 6.80
CA TRP A 32 -14.42 -0.41 6.31
C TRP A 32 -15.05 0.32 5.13
N ASP A 33 -14.91 1.63 5.10
CA ASP A 33 -15.34 2.48 4.00
C ASP A 33 -14.13 3.15 3.36
N PHE A 34 -13.79 2.73 2.15
CA PHE A 34 -12.67 3.24 1.37
C PHE A 34 -13.12 4.04 0.14
N ARG A 35 -14.39 4.44 0.07
CA ARG A 35 -14.89 5.33 -1.00
C ARG A 35 -14.19 6.70 -0.96
N GLU A 36 -13.85 7.13 0.25
CA GLU A 36 -12.89 8.20 0.48
C GLU A 36 -11.79 7.67 1.38
N ASN A 37 -10.60 8.27 1.36
CA ASN A 37 -9.55 7.83 2.26
C ASN A 37 -9.82 8.35 3.69
N PRO A 38 -10.30 7.52 4.61
CA PRO A 38 -10.60 7.92 5.97
C PRO A 38 -9.34 8.04 6.84
N THR A 39 -8.17 7.76 6.28
CA THR A 39 -6.89 7.72 6.98
C THR A 39 -5.88 8.64 6.31
N ASN A 40 -4.79 8.96 7.01
CA ASN A 40 -3.66 9.69 6.42
C ASN A 40 -2.65 8.72 5.75
N ASN A 41 -3.03 7.48 5.51
CA ASN A 41 -2.17 6.45 4.95
C ASN A 41 -2.70 5.93 3.61
N GLN A 42 -1.92 5.07 2.99
CA GLN A 42 -2.30 4.43 1.74
C GLN A 42 -3.48 3.48 1.95
N ILE A 43 -4.39 3.50 0.99
CA ILE A 43 -5.46 2.51 0.84
C ILE A 43 -5.37 1.90 -0.56
N MET A 44 -5.81 0.65 -0.67
CA MET A 44 -5.93 -0.05 -1.94
C MET A 44 -7.26 -0.79 -1.98
N PRO A 45 -8.09 -0.63 -3.03
CA PRO A 45 -9.37 -1.31 -3.17
C PRO A 45 -9.18 -2.78 -3.60
N LEU A 46 -8.26 -3.47 -2.93
CA LEU A 46 -7.92 -4.87 -3.13
C LEU A 46 -7.92 -5.62 -1.79
N PHE A 47 -8.65 -6.74 -1.75
CA PHE A 47 -8.57 -7.70 -0.66
C PHE A 47 -8.20 -9.06 -1.21
N VAL A 48 -7.31 -9.77 -0.53
CA VAL A 48 -6.85 -11.10 -0.90
C VAL A 48 -7.09 -12.10 0.22
N SER A 49 -7.49 -13.31 -0.13
CA SER A 49 -7.89 -14.36 0.80
C SER A 49 -6.82 -15.45 0.91
N SER A 50 -6.72 -16.03 2.10
CA SER A 50 -5.89 -17.22 2.35
C SER A 50 -6.28 -18.44 1.50
N LYS A 51 -7.51 -18.45 0.95
CA LYS A 51 -8.05 -19.52 0.10
C LYS A 51 -7.97 -19.23 -1.40
N GLY A 52 -7.14 -18.25 -1.82
CA GLY A 52 -6.92 -18.00 -3.23
C GLY A 52 -8.07 -17.27 -3.92
N ARG A 53 -8.74 -16.37 -3.23
CA ARG A 53 -9.74 -15.45 -3.78
C ARG A 53 -9.26 -14.01 -3.64
N TYR A 54 -9.76 -13.12 -4.48
CA TYR A 54 -9.56 -11.68 -4.27
C TYR A 54 -10.83 -10.89 -4.61
N ILE A 55 -10.96 -9.73 -3.97
CA ILE A 55 -11.98 -8.72 -4.24
C ILE A 55 -11.26 -7.48 -4.72
N TRP A 56 -11.72 -6.93 -5.84
CA TRP A 56 -11.14 -5.75 -6.48
C TRP A 56 -12.21 -4.80 -7.01
N SER A 57 -11.92 -3.50 -6.98
CA SER A 57 -12.64 -2.47 -7.73
C SER A 57 -11.65 -1.41 -8.20
N GLU A 58 -11.95 -0.74 -9.32
CA GLU A 58 -11.17 0.40 -9.80
C GLU A 58 -11.23 1.60 -8.85
N SER A 59 -12.34 1.75 -8.14
CA SER A 59 -12.54 2.79 -7.14
C SER A 59 -12.62 2.23 -5.74
N GLY A 60 -12.48 3.10 -4.76
CA GLY A 60 -12.75 2.75 -3.37
C GLY A 60 -14.19 2.26 -3.18
N PHE A 61 -14.37 1.38 -2.22
CA PHE A 61 -15.66 0.77 -1.88
C PHE A 61 -15.80 0.55 -0.37
N GLN A 62 -17.02 0.37 0.08
CA GLN A 62 -17.29 -0.10 1.43
C GLN A 62 -17.27 -1.63 1.44
N ILE A 63 -16.65 -2.22 2.46
CA ILE A 63 -16.66 -3.67 2.66
C ILE A 63 -16.94 -4.02 4.12
N SER A 64 -17.73 -5.05 4.33
CA SER A 64 -18.01 -5.61 5.66
C SER A 64 -17.74 -7.11 5.72
N PHE A 65 -17.15 -7.52 6.83
CA PHE A 65 -16.89 -8.91 7.22
C PHE A 65 -17.66 -9.16 8.52
N GLN A 66 -18.83 -9.77 8.40
CA GLN A 66 -19.75 -9.92 9.54
C GLN A 66 -20.53 -11.22 9.46
N LYS A 67 -20.59 -11.96 10.58
CA LYS A 67 -21.44 -13.16 10.73
C LYS A 67 -21.23 -14.17 9.58
N GLY A 68 -20.00 -14.45 9.21
CA GLY A 68 -19.63 -15.36 8.14
C GLY A 68 -19.98 -14.87 6.73
N LYS A 69 -20.30 -13.58 6.56
CA LYS A 69 -20.64 -12.97 5.29
C LYS A 69 -19.65 -11.86 4.95
N ILE A 70 -19.42 -11.71 3.65
CA ILE A 70 -18.64 -10.64 3.07
C ILE A 70 -19.57 -9.87 2.13
N GLN A 71 -19.69 -8.56 2.36
CA GLN A 71 -20.51 -7.69 1.52
C GLN A 71 -19.67 -6.48 1.13
N ALA A 72 -19.69 -6.12 -0.15
CA ALA A 72 -19.01 -4.94 -0.64
C ALA A 72 -19.91 -4.16 -1.61
N GLU A 73 -19.88 -2.83 -1.50
CA GLU A 73 -20.62 -1.90 -2.35
C GLU A 73 -19.77 -0.67 -2.66
N GLY A 74 -19.90 -0.15 -3.85
CA GLY A 74 -19.14 1.01 -4.32
C GLY A 74 -19.70 1.57 -5.61
N PRO A 75 -19.13 2.68 -6.12
CA PRO A 75 -19.58 3.32 -7.35
C PRO A 75 -19.34 2.46 -8.59
N ASP A 76 -18.27 1.66 -8.59
CA ASP A 76 -17.90 0.79 -9.70
C ASP A 76 -18.23 -0.68 -9.43
N SER A 77 -18.10 -1.49 -10.47
CA SER A 77 -18.25 -2.94 -10.36
C SER A 77 -17.23 -3.52 -9.40
N ILE A 78 -17.70 -4.28 -8.43
CA ILE A 78 -16.84 -5.00 -7.51
C ILE A 78 -16.69 -6.44 -7.98
N ILE A 79 -15.46 -6.82 -8.26
CA ILE A 79 -15.08 -8.11 -8.82
C ILE A 79 -14.68 -9.05 -7.69
N LEU A 80 -15.22 -10.24 -7.66
CA LEU A 80 -14.76 -11.37 -6.86
C LEU A 80 -14.19 -12.41 -7.82
N GLU A 81 -12.93 -12.72 -7.68
CA GLU A 81 -12.24 -13.78 -8.43
C GLU A 81 -11.80 -14.90 -7.48
N GLU A 82 -11.84 -16.14 -7.97
CA GLU A 82 -11.61 -17.34 -7.18
C GLU A 82 -10.73 -18.35 -7.94
N GLY A 83 -10.27 -19.39 -7.25
CA GLY A 83 -9.58 -20.52 -7.90
C GLY A 83 -8.06 -20.42 -7.90
N TYR A 84 -7.47 -19.46 -7.22
CA TYR A 84 -5.99 -19.28 -7.17
C TYR A 84 -5.31 -20.08 -6.06
N GLY A 85 -6.06 -20.87 -5.29
CA GLY A 85 -5.61 -21.86 -4.34
C GLY A 85 -5.01 -21.31 -3.03
N THR A 86 -4.22 -20.26 -3.10
CA THR A 86 -3.49 -19.70 -1.94
C THR A 86 -3.52 -18.17 -1.94
N LEU A 87 -3.20 -17.56 -0.78
CA LEU A 87 -3.01 -16.10 -0.67
C LEU A 87 -2.02 -15.58 -1.73
N LYS A 88 -0.87 -16.23 -1.87
CA LYS A 88 0.14 -15.86 -2.87
C LYS A 88 -0.38 -15.98 -4.30
N GLY A 89 -1.17 -17.01 -4.60
CA GLY A 89 -1.80 -17.20 -5.91
C GLY A 89 -2.77 -16.06 -6.23
N ALA A 90 -3.68 -15.74 -5.33
CA ALA A 90 -4.63 -14.64 -5.50
C ALA A 90 -3.94 -13.29 -5.64
N TYR A 91 -2.94 -13.01 -4.78
CA TYR A 91 -2.17 -11.78 -4.87
C TYR A 91 -1.47 -11.63 -6.23
N ARG A 92 -0.76 -12.68 -6.69
CA ARG A 92 -0.08 -12.65 -7.99
C ARG A 92 -1.04 -12.45 -9.15
N ALA A 93 -2.19 -13.13 -9.13
CA ALA A 93 -3.19 -12.98 -10.17
C ALA A 93 -3.73 -11.53 -10.23
N ALA A 94 -4.06 -10.95 -9.08
CA ALA A 94 -4.50 -9.56 -9.00
C ALA A 94 -3.41 -8.59 -9.48
N MET A 95 -2.15 -8.78 -9.04
CA MET A 95 -1.02 -7.94 -9.47
C MET A 95 -0.78 -8.02 -10.98
N GLN A 96 -0.79 -9.21 -11.56
CA GLN A 96 -0.60 -9.38 -13.00
C GLN A 96 -1.72 -8.73 -13.80
N LYS A 97 -2.95 -8.77 -13.30
CA LYS A 97 -4.12 -8.25 -14.01
C LYS A 97 -4.24 -6.73 -13.92
N TYR A 98 -4.07 -6.17 -12.72
CA TYR A 98 -4.36 -4.75 -12.46
C TYR A 98 -3.11 -3.87 -12.31
N PHE A 99 -1.96 -4.47 -12.00
CA PHE A 99 -0.68 -3.80 -11.81
C PHE A 99 0.42 -4.53 -12.57
N PRO A 100 0.29 -4.69 -13.91
CA PRO A 100 1.28 -5.44 -14.68
C PRO A 100 2.67 -4.80 -14.52
N PHE A 101 3.65 -5.66 -14.29
CA PHE A 101 5.03 -5.23 -14.23
C PHE A 101 5.48 -4.77 -15.63
N HIS A 102 5.91 -3.54 -15.71
CA HIS A 102 6.62 -3.04 -16.89
C HIS A 102 8.11 -3.27 -16.66
N GLU A 103 8.82 -3.80 -17.65
CA GLU A 103 10.25 -4.10 -17.59
C GLU A 103 11.09 -2.80 -17.44
N ILE A 104 10.95 -2.14 -16.30
CA ILE A 104 11.79 -1.01 -15.91
C ILE A 104 12.87 -1.57 -14.98
N HIS A 105 14.10 -1.59 -15.48
CA HIS A 105 15.24 -1.93 -14.66
C HIS A 105 15.76 -0.67 -13.98
N LEU A 106 15.68 -0.63 -12.66
CA LEU A 106 16.33 0.41 -11.88
C LEU A 106 17.86 0.28 -12.03
N SER A 107 18.55 1.41 -12.04
CA SER A 107 20.02 1.41 -12.03
C SER A 107 20.55 0.62 -10.83
N ASP A 108 21.64 -0.12 -11.03
CA ASP A 108 22.38 -0.83 -9.98
C ASP A 108 22.75 0.09 -8.81
N MET A 109 22.86 1.38 -9.04
CA MET A 109 23.15 2.39 -8.02
C MET A 109 22.15 2.35 -6.86
N PHE A 110 20.85 2.11 -7.14
CA PHE A 110 19.82 2.02 -6.11
C PHE A 110 19.99 0.82 -5.16
N PHE A 111 20.75 -0.19 -5.59
CA PHE A 111 20.98 -1.42 -4.80
C PHE A 111 22.38 -1.49 -4.19
N ARG A 112 23.36 -0.74 -4.75
CA ARG A 112 24.77 -0.82 -4.38
C ARG A 112 25.28 0.41 -3.63
N ARG A 113 24.52 1.47 -3.57
CA ARG A 113 24.89 2.73 -2.92
C ARG A 113 23.94 3.05 -1.78
N PRO A 114 24.37 3.84 -0.80
CA PRO A 114 23.48 4.28 0.28
C PRO A 114 22.32 5.10 -0.26
N VAL A 115 21.18 5.00 0.43
CA VAL A 115 20.08 5.95 0.29
C VAL A 115 20.10 6.84 1.53
N TYR A 116 20.37 8.11 1.33
CA TYR A 116 20.29 9.14 2.36
C TYR A 116 18.89 9.74 2.36
N ASN A 117 18.39 10.05 3.53
CA ASN A 117 17.07 10.67 3.69
C ASN A 117 17.24 12.00 4.43
N SER A 118 16.67 13.06 3.91
CA SER A 118 16.80 14.40 4.49
C SER A 118 15.98 14.60 5.77
N TRP A 119 14.99 13.75 6.07
CA TRP A 119 14.06 13.92 7.20
C TRP A 119 14.76 13.96 8.54
N ILE A 120 15.73 13.09 8.77
CA ILE A 120 16.40 12.95 10.06
C ILE A 120 17.12 14.23 10.47
N GLU A 121 17.64 14.99 9.50
CA GLU A 121 18.39 16.22 9.74
C GLU A 121 17.51 17.47 9.59
N LEU A 122 16.67 17.52 8.55
CA LEU A 122 16.01 18.76 8.15
C LEU A 122 14.54 18.82 8.59
N THR A 123 13.89 17.68 8.84
CA THR A 123 12.46 17.60 9.13
C THR A 123 11.63 18.42 8.15
N TYR A 124 10.93 19.45 8.58
CA TYR A 124 10.13 20.35 7.73
C TYR A 124 10.93 21.50 7.09
N TYR A 125 12.22 21.62 7.39
CA TYR A 125 13.07 22.71 6.88
C TYR A 125 13.79 22.32 5.58
N GLN A 126 13.05 21.76 4.64
CA GLN A 126 13.52 21.23 3.36
C GLN A 126 13.70 22.35 2.31
N THR A 127 14.49 23.37 2.63
CA THR A 127 14.84 24.42 1.67
C THR A 127 15.96 23.95 0.73
N GLN A 128 16.04 24.52 -0.46
CA GLN A 128 17.15 24.22 -1.39
C GLN A 128 18.52 24.37 -0.73
N GLU A 129 18.72 25.46 0.01
CA GLU A 129 19.98 25.72 0.72
C GLU A 129 20.33 24.62 1.71
N ASN A 130 19.37 24.23 2.56
CA ASN A 130 19.57 23.20 3.58
C ASN A 130 19.81 21.82 2.95
N ILE A 131 19.09 21.49 1.89
CA ILE A 131 19.26 20.22 1.18
C ILE A 131 20.64 20.13 0.53
N LEU A 132 21.09 21.19 -0.15
CA LEU A 132 22.41 21.23 -0.77
C LEU A 132 23.52 21.16 0.29
N LYS A 133 23.39 21.90 1.39
CA LYS A 133 24.33 21.83 2.51
C LYS A 133 24.41 20.42 3.08
N TYR A 134 23.26 19.77 3.32
CA TYR A 134 23.23 18.39 3.83
C TYR A 134 23.92 17.41 2.87
N ALA A 135 23.69 17.55 1.57
CA ALA A 135 24.36 16.72 0.55
C ALA A 135 25.89 16.94 0.54
N GLU A 136 26.33 18.19 0.65
CA GLU A 136 27.76 18.53 0.72
C GLU A 136 28.42 17.95 1.98
N GLU A 137 27.76 18.05 3.13
CA GLU A 137 28.29 17.51 4.39
C GLU A 137 28.40 15.97 4.36
N ILE A 138 27.48 15.26 3.73
CA ILE A 138 27.62 13.82 3.49
C ILE A 138 28.94 13.51 2.78
N LEU A 139 29.25 14.24 1.72
CA LEU A 139 30.47 14.04 0.94
C LEU A 139 31.72 14.49 1.69
N ASN A 140 31.67 15.63 2.37
CA ASN A 140 32.78 16.20 3.14
C ASN A 140 33.21 15.30 4.29
N HIS A 141 32.28 14.55 4.88
CA HIS A 141 32.56 13.55 5.93
C HIS A 141 32.99 12.19 5.37
N GLY A 142 33.19 12.09 4.05
CA GLY A 142 33.72 10.88 3.41
C GLY A 142 32.71 9.77 3.19
N PHE A 143 31.41 10.04 3.33
CA PHE A 143 30.40 9.08 2.97
C PHE A 143 30.30 8.92 1.45
N PRO A 144 30.10 7.70 0.94
CA PRO A 144 30.05 7.46 -0.49
C PRO A 144 28.84 8.14 -1.13
N PRO A 145 28.96 8.71 -2.34
CA PRO A 145 27.83 9.25 -3.07
C PRO A 145 26.80 8.16 -3.39
N GLY A 146 25.53 8.51 -3.33
CA GLY A 146 24.43 7.58 -3.55
C GLY A 146 23.15 8.28 -3.98
N VAL A 147 22.03 7.85 -3.44
CA VAL A 147 20.72 8.46 -3.67
C VAL A 147 20.38 9.36 -2.50
N LEU A 148 20.02 10.61 -2.76
CA LEU A 148 19.46 11.50 -1.75
C LEU A 148 17.95 11.59 -1.95
N MET A 149 17.21 11.08 -0.98
CA MET A 149 15.75 11.22 -0.93
C MET A 149 15.40 12.50 -0.17
N ILE A 150 14.73 13.41 -0.86
CA ILE A 150 14.13 14.60 -0.24
C ILE A 150 12.79 14.16 0.30
N ASP A 151 12.66 14.18 1.63
CA ASP A 151 11.50 13.69 2.35
C ASP A 151 10.40 14.75 2.46
N ASP A 152 9.41 14.51 3.30
CA ASP A 152 8.24 15.37 3.51
C ASP A 152 8.64 16.84 3.82
N GLY A 153 7.76 17.78 3.46
CA GLY A 153 7.99 19.21 3.67
C GLY A 153 8.72 19.95 2.54
N TRP A 154 9.16 19.29 1.47
CA TRP A 154 9.76 19.94 0.30
C TRP A 154 8.76 20.72 -0.56
N SER A 155 7.47 20.35 -0.49
CA SER A 155 6.40 21.01 -1.24
C SER A 155 5.59 21.94 -0.34
N PRO A 156 5.04 23.05 -0.88
CA PRO A 156 4.10 23.87 -0.14
C PRO A 156 2.87 23.04 0.25
N TYR A 157 2.36 23.29 1.45
CA TYR A 157 1.15 22.64 1.97
C TYR A 157 1.29 21.11 2.18
N TYR A 158 2.52 20.59 2.36
CA TYR A 158 2.78 19.17 2.57
C TYR A 158 2.13 18.25 1.52
N GLY A 159 2.12 18.70 0.26
CA GLY A 159 1.53 17.95 -0.84
C GLY A 159 0.00 17.94 -0.90
N ARG A 160 -0.65 18.84 -0.17
CA ARG A 160 -2.10 19.01 -0.18
C ARG A 160 -2.56 20.01 -1.23
#